data_fd3ef55d61a336aad31e58894445cdf0
#
_entry.id   fd3ef55d61a336aad31e58894445cdf0
#
_cell.length_a   1.000
_cell.length_b   1.000
_cell.length_c   1.000
_cell.angle_alpha   90.00
_cell.angle_beta   90.00
_cell.angle_gamma   90.00
#
_symmetry.space_group_name_H-M   'P 1'
#
loop_
_entity.id
_entity.type
_entity.pdbx_description
1 polymer ?
#
loop_
_entity_poly.entity_id
_entity_poly.type
_entity_poly.pdbx_seq_one_letter_code
_entity_poly.pdbx_strand_id
1 'polypeptide(L)'
;MHRVCVRNVRQRNGESVVDAKISTGRSFNLTGPRLLTLLTVGLSLGALILDWTAGRMLFLGSSIALPLLVCSVITAALGYWAVPLLQALKLGQVIREDGPQTHLQKAGTPTMGGVFFVPVAVVVALVWSGLFMRGQDFIPVLAVSVVTLAYAGIGLLDDWQIVRHRSNKGISPRMKLALQISVGSLFCLWLAWTQPISITTINLPLNLVLPLGLLFWPLAVFVLVAESNATNLTDGVDGLAAGTCAIALLGLAALVAPTSAGLMVFCACLSGSCLGFVVHNRNPATVFMGDTGSLALGGALAAVGLLSQNLWGLFIVSVIFCFESVSVIAQVSYYKATKGPNGIGKRLFKMSPFHNHLELTGWSETRIVGAFYLTNAVLALLCLAVQ
;
A
#
# COMPACT_ATOMS: atom_id res chain seq x y z
N MET A 1 0.11 -30.72 -35.00
CA MET A 1 -1.30 -30.89 -35.45
C MET A 1 -2.11 -29.71 -34.92
N HIS A 2 -2.35 -28.72 -35.76
CA HIS A 2 -3.14 -27.53 -35.42
C HIS A 2 -4.61 -27.81 -35.77
N ARG A 3 -5.49 -27.79 -34.77
CA ARG A 3 -6.94 -27.76 -35.01
C ARG A 3 -7.40 -26.32 -35.17
N VAL A 4 -7.79 -25.93 -36.35
CA VAL A 4 -8.51 -24.68 -36.64
C VAL A 4 -9.98 -24.92 -36.31
N CYS A 5 -10.52 -24.19 -35.34
CA CYS A 5 -11.95 -24.21 -35.05
C CYS A 5 -12.60 -23.01 -35.75
N VAL A 6 -13.28 -23.28 -36.88
CA VAL A 6 -14.06 -22.25 -37.58
C VAL A 6 -15.45 -22.19 -36.94
N ARG A 7 -15.84 -21.07 -36.41
CA ARG A 7 -17.23 -20.78 -36.01
C ARG A 7 -17.64 -19.38 -36.44
N ASN A 8 -18.77 -19.33 -37.11
CA ASN A 8 -19.58 -18.19 -37.54
C ASN A 8 -19.12 -17.39 -38.75
N VAL A 9 -19.71 -17.75 -39.90
CA VAL A 9 -19.81 -16.91 -41.09
C VAL A 9 -21.03 -16.00 -40.94
N ARG A 10 -20.84 -14.69 -40.85
CA ARG A 10 -21.90 -13.69 -41.05
C ARG A 10 -21.75 -13.13 -42.45
N GLN A 11 -22.72 -13.40 -43.32
CA GLN A 11 -22.82 -12.72 -44.60
C GLN A 11 -23.39 -11.31 -44.41
N ARG A 12 -22.67 -10.31 -44.85
CA ARG A 12 -23.17 -8.96 -45.11
C ARG A 12 -22.56 -8.46 -46.40
N ASN A 13 -23.43 -8.14 -47.36
CA ASN A 13 -23.09 -7.51 -48.64
C ASN A 13 -22.08 -8.25 -49.56
N GLY A 14 -22.27 -9.54 -49.80
CA GLY A 14 -21.59 -10.22 -50.90
C GLY A 14 -20.10 -10.53 -50.74
N GLU A 15 -19.44 -10.09 -49.71
CA GLU A 15 -18.04 -10.42 -49.41
C GLU A 15 -17.94 -11.28 -48.14
N SER A 16 -17.30 -12.43 -48.24
CA SER A 16 -17.02 -13.29 -47.12
C SER A 16 -15.75 -12.80 -46.39
N VAL A 17 -15.93 -12.11 -45.29
CA VAL A 17 -14.80 -11.79 -44.37
C VAL A 17 -14.61 -12.97 -43.41
N VAL A 18 -13.50 -13.68 -43.57
CA VAL A 18 -13.06 -14.74 -42.66
C VAL A 18 -12.23 -14.11 -41.54
N ASP A 19 -12.85 -13.84 -40.40
CA ASP A 19 -12.13 -13.46 -39.19
C ASP A 19 -11.41 -14.69 -38.60
N ALA A 20 -10.16 -14.88 -38.97
CA ALA A 20 -9.28 -15.87 -38.37
C ALA A 20 -8.83 -15.34 -36.97
N LYS A 21 -9.53 -15.71 -35.92
CA LYS A 21 -9.04 -15.58 -34.57
C LYS A 21 -7.85 -16.55 -34.39
N ILE A 22 -6.63 -16.05 -34.60
CA ILE A 22 -5.42 -16.78 -34.21
C ILE A 22 -5.44 -16.86 -32.68
N SER A 23 -5.72 -18.06 -32.17
CA SER A 23 -5.53 -18.38 -30.75
C SER A 23 -4.02 -18.44 -30.47
N THR A 24 -3.42 -17.31 -30.22
CA THR A 24 -2.06 -17.25 -29.68
C THR A 24 -2.09 -17.83 -28.28
N GLY A 25 -1.27 -18.85 -28.07
CA GLY A 25 -0.85 -19.56 -26.88
C GLY A 25 -1.57 -19.29 -25.55
N ARG A 26 -1.59 -20.26 -24.66
CA ARG A 26 -2.08 -20.14 -23.29
C ARG A 26 -1.60 -18.83 -22.65
N SER A 27 -2.37 -17.77 -22.78
CA SER A 27 -2.15 -16.56 -22.02
C SER A 27 -2.28 -16.94 -20.54
N PHE A 28 -1.24 -16.73 -19.78
CA PHE A 28 -1.24 -16.93 -18.33
C PHE A 28 -2.23 -15.91 -17.75
N ASN A 29 -3.51 -16.32 -17.65
CA ASN A 29 -4.55 -15.44 -17.12
C ASN A 29 -4.34 -15.28 -15.61
N LEU A 30 -3.74 -14.15 -15.23
CA LEU A 30 -3.67 -13.72 -13.84
C LEU A 30 -5.10 -13.43 -13.36
N THR A 31 -5.50 -14.09 -12.26
CA THR A 31 -6.78 -13.87 -11.58
C THR A 31 -6.52 -13.42 -10.16
N GLY A 32 -7.50 -12.74 -9.52
CA GLY A 32 -7.36 -12.30 -8.12
C GLY A 32 -6.95 -13.42 -7.17
N PRO A 33 -7.59 -14.61 -7.19
CA PRO A 33 -7.15 -15.74 -6.36
C PRO A 33 -5.72 -16.22 -6.62
N ARG A 34 -5.26 -16.23 -7.89
CA ARG A 34 -3.88 -16.62 -8.22
C ARG A 34 -2.88 -15.60 -7.70
N LEU A 35 -3.18 -14.30 -7.82
CA LEU A 35 -2.35 -13.23 -7.26
C LEU A 35 -2.26 -13.33 -5.73
N LEU A 36 -3.38 -13.60 -5.06
CA LEU A 36 -3.40 -13.86 -3.62
C LEU A 36 -2.51 -15.06 -3.25
N THR A 37 -2.61 -16.18 -3.98
CA THR A 37 -1.76 -17.36 -3.73
C THR A 37 -0.29 -17.03 -3.91
N LEU A 38 0.08 -16.34 -4.99
CA LEU A 38 1.47 -15.93 -5.24
C LEU A 38 1.98 -14.98 -4.16
N LEU A 39 1.17 -14.01 -3.73
CA LEU A 39 1.51 -13.09 -2.66
C LEU A 39 1.69 -13.83 -1.33
N THR A 40 0.76 -14.72 -0.98
CA THR A 40 0.82 -15.52 0.26
C THR A 40 2.07 -16.39 0.29
N VAL A 41 2.32 -17.14 -0.78
CA VAL A 41 3.51 -18.00 -0.89
C VAL A 41 4.79 -17.16 -0.85
N GLY A 42 4.84 -16.07 -1.62
CA GLY A 42 6.01 -15.19 -1.68
C GLY A 42 6.35 -14.57 -0.34
N LEU A 43 5.37 -13.97 0.35
CA LEU A 43 5.58 -13.35 1.66
C LEU A 43 5.93 -14.39 2.73
N SER A 44 5.24 -15.53 2.76
CA SER A 44 5.50 -16.58 3.75
C SER A 44 6.88 -17.20 3.57
N LEU A 45 7.25 -17.56 2.34
CA LEU A 45 8.60 -18.09 2.05
C LEU A 45 9.67 -17.03 2.28
N GLY A 46 9.44 -15.79 1.87
CA GLY A 46 10.37 -14.69 2.12
C GLY A 46 10.63 -14.49 3.61
N ALA A 47 9.58 -14.44 4.43
CA ALA A 47 9.69 -14.33 5.88
C ALA A 47 10.42 -15.52 6.51
N LEU A 48 10.13 -16.76 6.08
CA LEU A 48 10.81 -17.96 6.55
C LEU A 48 12.30 -17.98 6.17
N ILE A 49 12.63 -17.58 4.93
CA ILE A 49 14.04 -17.48 4.48
C ILE A 49 14.79 -16.44 5.30
N LEU A 50 14.17 -15.25 5.54
CA LEU A 50 14.76 -14.21 6.37
C LEU A 50 15.00 -14.65 7.81
N ASP A 51 14.07 -15.41 8.39
CA ASP A 51 14.25 -15.96 9.74
C ASP A 51 15.32 -17.06 9.76
N TRP A 52 15.37 -17.92 8.74
CA TRP A 52 16.36 -18.99 8.63
C TRP A 52 17.77 -18.43 8.46
N THR A 53 17.97 -17.51 7.52
CA THR A 53 19.28 -16.92 7.24
C THR A 53 19.84 -16.12 8.42
N ALA A 54 18.96 -15.52 9.23
CA ALA A 54 19.34 -14.80 10.42
C ALA A 54 19.38 -15.65 11.71
N GLY A 55 19.16 -16.97 11.62
CA GLY A 55 19.17 -17.87 12.78
C GLY A 55 18.02 -17.66 13.77
N ARG A 56 16.93 -17.01 13.35
CA ARG A 56 15.80 -16.62 14.23
C ARG A 56 14.69 -17.66 14.34
N MET A 57 14.79 -18.80 13.64
CA MET A 57 13.74 -19.83 13.58
C MET A 57 13.29 -20.38 14.96
N LEU A 58 14.19 -20.37 15.93
CA LEU A 58 13.91 -20.86 17.29
C LEU A 58 13.53 -19.75 18.28
N PHE A 59 13.59 -18.50 17.87
CA PHE A 59 13.36 -17.35 18.74
C PHE A 59 12.02 -16.67 18.41
N LEU A 60 10.96 -17.07 19.13
CA LEU A 60 9.61 -16.52 18.92
C LEU A 60 9.56 -14.99 18.94
N GLY A 61 10.28 -14.36 19.84
CA GLY A 61 10.28 -12.91 20.01
C GLY A 61 10.83 -12.14 18.82
N SER A 62 11.80 -12.70 18.09
CA SER A 62 12.48 -12.05 16.97
C SER A 62 12.17 -12.66 15.60
N SER A 63 11.12 -13.47 15.49
CA SER A 63 10.65 -14.02 14.21
C SER A 63 9.91 -12.95 13.38
N ILE A 64 10.10 -12.97 12.07
CA ILE A 64 9.29 -12.23 11.08
C ILE A 64 8.08 -13.07 10.67
N ALA A 65 8.30 -14.36 10.44
CA ALA A 65 7.29 -15.25 9.87
C ALA A 65 6.08 -15.45 10.80
N LEU A 66 6.32 -15.64 12.09
CA LEU A 66 5.23 -15.92 13.04
C LEU A 66 4.24 -14.77 13.19
N PRO A 67 4.65 -13.52 13.52
CA PRO A 67 3.71 -12.40 13.64
C PRO A 67 3.03 -12.06 12.31
N LEU A 68 3.72 -12.24 11.17
CA LEU A 68 3.12 -12.08 9.85
C LEU A 68 1.98 -13.09 9.63
N LEU A 69 2.21 -14.37 9.89
CA LEU A 69 1.20 -15.42 9.70
C LEU A 69 0.05 -15.25 10.69
N VAL A 70 0.32 -14.94 11.94
CA VAL A 70 -0.72 -14.71 12.97
C VAL A 70 -1.63 -13.56 12.55
N CYS A 71 -1.07 -12.41 12.18
CA CYS A 71 -1.85 -11.27 11.72
C CYS A 71 -2.63 -11.57 10.45
N SER A 72 -2.02 -12.32 9.51
CA SER A 72 -2.69 -12.71 8.26
C SER A 72 -3.93 -13.56 8.53
N VAL A 73 -3.82 -14.58 9.40
CA VAL A 73 -4.94 -15.45 9.75
C VAL A 73 -6.02 -14.69 10.52
N ILE A 74 -5.64 -13.90 11.53
CA ILE A 74 -6.61 -13.14 12.33
C ILE A 74 -7.35 -12.15 11.44
N THR A 75 -6.65 -11.39 10.59
CA THR A 75 -7.29 -10.39 9.72
C THR A 75 -8.18 -11.05 8.67
N ALA A 76 -7.74 -12.15 8.05
CA ALA A 76 -8.55 -12.89 7.10
C ALA A 76 -9.82 -13.44 7.76
N ALA A 77 -9.72 -14.03 8.95
CA ALA A 77 -10.86 -14.53 9.69
C ALA A 77 -11.82 -13.41 10.12
N LEU A 78 -11.28 -12.31 10.67
CA LEU A 78 -12.07 -11.17 11.10
C LEU A 78 -12.82 -10.51 9.93
N GLY A 79 -12.23 -10.49 8.74
CA GLY A 79 -12.86 -9.94 7.54
C GLY A 79 -14.17 -10.63 7.16
N TYR A 80 -14.33 -11.94 7.43
CA TYR A 80 -15.63 -12.62 7.20
C TYR A 80 -16.77 -12.08 8.07
N TRP A 81 -16.46 -11.44 9.19
CA TRP A 81 -17.42 -10.79 10.07
C TRP A 81 -17.55 -9.29 9.80
N ALA A 82 -16.40 -8.63 9.58
CA ALA A 82 -16.35 -7.21 9.38
C ALA A 82 -16.99 -6.80 8.04
N VAL A 83 -16.75 -7.52 6.95
CA VAL A 83 -17.28 -7.17 5.63
C VAL A 83 -18.79 -7.18 5.59
N PRO A 84 -19.53 -8.23 6.05
CA PRO A 84 -20.98 -8.18 6.13
C PRO A 84 -21.51 -7.06 7.02
N LEU A 85 -20.82 -6.75 8.13
CA LEU A 85 -21.20 -5.65 9.02
C LEU A 85 -21.09 -4.29 8.30
N LEU A 86 -19.99 -4.04 7.58
CA LEU A 86 -19.80 -2.82 6.80
C LEU A 86 -20.87 -2.69 5.69
N GLN A 87 -21.26 -3.82 5.08
CA GLN A 87 -22.35 -3.86 4.10
C GLN A 87 -23.70 -3.51 4.74
N ALA A 88 -24.00 -4.10 5.91
CA ALA A 88 -25.23 -3.84 6.65
C ALA A 88 -25.36 -2.38 7.08
N LEU A 89 -24.26 -1.73 7.43
CA LEU A 89 -24.19 -0.31 7.75
C LEU A 89 -24.30 0.60 6.52
N LYS A 90 -24.44 0.03 5.31
CA LYS A 90 -24.53 0.75 4.02
C LYS A 90 -23.36 1.71 3.79
N LEU A 91 -22.18 1.33 4.21
CA LEU A 91 -20.95 2.09 4.03
C LEU A 91 -20.38 1.92 2.60
N GLY A 92 -21.24 1.82 1.59
CA GLY A 92 -20.88 1.68 0.19
C GLY A 92 -20.21 2.94 -0.36
N GLN A 93 -19.14 2.76 -1.11
CA GLN A 93 -18.43 3.87 -1.76
C GLN A 93 -19.26 4.44 -2.90
N VAL A 94 -19.34 5.78 -2.98
CA VAL A 94 -19.87 6.49 -4.15
C VAL A 94 -18.77 6.59 -5.19
N ILE A 95 -18.96 5.92 -6.32
CA ILE A 95 -17.94 5.87 -7.39
C ILE A 95 -17.97 7.16 -8.21
N ARG A 96 -16.78 7.65 -8.59
CA ARG A 96 -16.64 8.83 -9.44
C ARG A 96 -17.05 8.50 -10.88
N GLU A 97 -17.90 9.33 -11.47
CA GLU A 97 -18.34 9.19 -12.88
C GLU A 97 -17.21 9.42 -13.88
N ASP A 98 -16.14 10.18 -13.49
CA ASP A 98 -14.98 10.50 -14.34
C ASP A 98 -13.96 9.35 -14.45
N GLY A 99 -14.13 8.27 -13.69
CA GLY A 99 -13.22 7.12 -13.65
C GLY A 99 -13.43 6.11 -14.78
N PRO A 100 -12.58 5.06 -14.86
CA PRO A 100 -12.82 3.94 -15.76
C PRO A 100 -14.22 3.36 -15.57
N GLN A 101 -14.93 3.06 -16.66
CA GLN A 101 -16.32 2.56 -16.59
C GLN A 101 -16.44 1.20 -15.89
N THR A 102 -15.37 0.42 -15.86
CA THR A 102 -15.27 -0.83 -15.10
C THR A 102 -15.51 -0.64 -13.62
N HIS A 103 -15.17 0.52 -13.06
CA HIS A 103 -15.37 0.84 -11.65
C HIS A 103 -16.86 1.03 -11.30
N LEU A 104 -17.73 1.40 -12.25
CA LEU A 104 -19.18 1.55 -12.01
C LEU A 104 -19.84 0.23 -11.56
N GLN A 105 -19.27 -0.91 -11.98
CA GLN A 105 -19.75 -2.23 -11.58
C GLN A 105 -19.44 -2.56 -10.10
N LYS A 106 -18.54 -1.80 -9.48
CA LYS A 106 -18.14 -1.94 -8.08
C LYS A 106 -18.98 -1.10 -7.13
N ALA A 107 -20.00 -0.40 -7.65
CA ALA A 107 -20.91 0.41 -6.83
C ALA A 107 -21.60 -0.44 -5.75
N GLY A 108 -21.58 0.03 -4.51
CA GLY A 108 -22.14 -0.69 -3.37
C GLY A 108 -21.15 -1.58 -2.61
N THR A 109 -19.92 -1.78 -3.10
CA THR A 109 -18.86 -2.41 -2.30
C THR A 109 -18.55 -1.53 -1.09
N PRO A 110 -18.55 -2.06 0.15
CA PRO A 110 -18.26 -1.28 1.33
C PRO A 110 -16.82 -0.78 1.33
N THR A 111 -16.61 0.42 1.85
CA THR A 111 -15.30 1.01 2.12
C THR A 111 -14.97 0.93 3.61
N MET A 112 -13.88 1.58 4.03
CA MET A 112 -13.40 1.62 5.41
C MET A 112 -12.82 0.29 5.92
N GLY A 113 -12.29 -0.55 5.03
CA GLY A 113 -11.64 -1.82 5.44
C GLY A 113 -10.49 -1.63 6.43
N GLY A 114 -9.87 -0.45 6.43
CA GLY A 114 -8.85 -0.06 7.41
C GLY A 114 -9.27 -0.26 8.87
N VAL A 115 -10.56 -0.15 9.19
CA VAL A 115 -11.07 -0.26 10.57
C VAL A 115 -10.88 -1.63 11.20
N PHE A 116 -10.65 -2.68 10.44
CA PHE A 116 -10.42 -3.99 11.03
C PHE A 116 -8.98 -4.49 10.88
N PHE A 117 -8.31 -4.27 9.74
CA PHE A 117 -6.96 -4.82 9.57
C PHE A 117 -5.88 -4.00 10.28
N VAL A 118 -5.99 -2.67 10.34
CA VAL A 118 -5.01 -1.81 11.03
C VAL A 118 -4.97 -2.09 12.54
N PRO A 119 -6.12 -2.12 13.26
CA PRO A 119 -6.10 -2.48 14.68
C PRO A 119 -5.56 -3.87 14.98
N VAL A 120 -5.82 -4.87 14.12
CA VAL A 120 -5.24 -6.22 14.29
C VAL A 120 -3.72 -6.15 14.31
N ALA A 121 -3.11 -5.47 13.32
CA ALA A 121 -1.66 -5.33 13.25
C ALA A 121 -1.09 -4.64 14.50
N VAL A 122 -1.69 -3.53 14.91
CA VAL A 122 -1.25 -2.74 16.06
C VAL A 122 -1.38 -3.53 17.36
N VAL A 123 -2.53 -4.15 17.61
CA VAL A 123 -2.75 -4.92 18.84
C VAL A 123 -1.80 -6.11 18.92
N VAL A 124 -1.66 -6.88 17.84
CA VAL A 124 -0.74 -8.02 17.83
C VAL A 124 0.71 -7.56 18.00
N ALA A 125 1.15 -6.46 17.36
CA ALA A 125 2.49 -5.95 17.50
C ALA A 125 2.79 -5.50 18.94
N LEU A 126 1.85 -4.79 19.58
CA LEU A 126 2.00 -4.35 20.98
C LEU A 126 2.01 -5.53 21.96
N VAL A 127 1.09 -6.49 21.79
CA VAL A 127 1.04 -7.70 22.64
C VAL A 127 2.30 -8.54 22.44
N TRP A 128 2.74 -8.74 21.21
CA TRP A 128 3.94 -9.51 20.90
C TRP A 128 5.18 -8.88 21.50
N SER A 129 5.34 -7.56 21.33
CA SER A 129 6.47 -6.83 21.91
C SER A 129 6.44 -6.82 23.44
N GLY A 130 5.26 -6.69 24.04
CA GLY A 130 5.10 -6.73 25.50
C GLY A 130 5.38 -8.09 26.11
N LEU A 131 5.09 -9.20 25.41
CA LEU A 131 5.31 -10.56 25.90
C LEU A 131 6.75 -11.05 25.68
N PHE A 132 7.35 -10.74 24.54
CA PHE A 132 8.60 -11.35 24.08
C PHE A 132 9.80 -10.41 24.06
N MET A 133 9.58 -9.08 24.18
CA MET A 133 10.65 -8.08 24.09
C MET A 133 10.81 -7.33 25.39
N ARG A 134 12.04 -6.97 25.73
CA ARG A 134 12.31 -6.15 26.91
C ARG A 134 12.18 -4.67 26.53
N GLY A 135 11.85 -3.82 27.52
CA GLY A 135 11.37 -2.43 27.41
C GLY A 135 11.96 -1.52 26.34
N GLN A 136 13.21 -1.72 25.90
CA GLN A 136 13.85 -0.89 24.87
C GLN A 136 13.22 -1.03 23.49
N ASP A 137 12.72 -2.22 23.14
CA ASP A 137 12.07 -2.48 21.85
C ASP A 137 10.57 -2.15 21.86
N PHE A 138 9.95 -2.06 23.04
CA PHE A 138 8.50 -1.78 23.15
C PHE A 138 8.17 -0.32 22.83
N ILE A 139 8.99 0.65 23.27
CA ILE A 139 8.74 2.10 23.05
C ILE A 139 8.70 2.45 21.54
N PRO A 140 9.64 1.99 20.69
CA PRO A 140 9.54 2.15 19.24
C PRO A 140 8.23 1.61 18.64
N VAL A 141 7.80 0.41 19.06
CA VAL A 141 6.53 -0.18 18.58
C VAL A 141 5.33 0.67 19.00
N LEU A 142 5.31 1.13 20.25
CA LEU A 142 4.25 2.01 20.74
C LEU A 142 4.19 3.32 19.92
N ALA A 143 5.34 3.96 19.69
CA ALA A 143 5.41 5.22 18.96
C ALA A 143 4.90 5.09 17.52
N VAL A 144 5.37 4.08 16.77
CA VAL A 144 4.89 3.86 15.39
C VAL A 144 3.43 3.43 15.37
N SER A 145 2.96 2.70 16.39
CA SER A 145 1.54 2.33 16.54
C SER A 145 0.65 3.57 16.74
N VAL A 146 1.08 4.53 17.56
CA VAL A 146 0.36 5.79 17.79
C VAL A 146 0.26 6.59 16.49
N VAL A 147 1.36 6.72 15.73
CA VAL A 147 1.35 7.39 14.41
C VAL A 147 0.41 6.69 13.46
N THR A 148 0.49 5.37 13.36
CA THR A 148 -0.36 4.55 12.47
C THR A 148 -1.84 4.76 12.78
N LEU A 149 -2.22 4.70 14.06
CA LEU A 149 -3.60 4.92 14.49
C LEU A 149 -4.05 6.37 14.29
N ALA A 150 -3.16 7.36 14.48
CA ALA A 150 -3.48 8.75 14.22
C ALA A 150 -3.78 9.00 12.73
N TYR A 151 -2.97 8.44 11.82
CA TYR A 151 -3.22 8.51 10.37
C TYR A 151 -4.47 7.70 9.98
N ALA A 152 -4.72 6.53 10.60
CA ALA A 152 -5.98 5.81 10.46
C ALA A 152 -7.18 6.67 10.88
N GLY A 153 -7.06 7.42 11.99
CA GLY A 153 -8.08 8.35 12.48
C GLY A 153 -8.39 9.48 11.49
N ILE A 154 -7.35 10.04 10.85
CA ILE A 154 -7.54 11.05 9.79
C ILE A 154 -8.33 10.44 8.63
N GLY A 155 -7.94 9.25 8.17
CA GLY A 155 -8.64 8.53 7.11
C GLY A 155 -10.07 8.17 7.49
N LEU A 156 -10.29 7.74 8.74
CA LEU A 156 -11.61 7.44 9.27
C LEU A 156 -12.55 8.65 9.25
N LEU A 157 -12.04 9.83 9.59
CA LEU A 157 -12.80 11.07 9.52
C LEU A 157 -13.18 11.41 8.07
N ASP A 158 -12.26 11.18 7.12
CA ASP A 158 -12.52 11.42 5.70
C ASP A 158 -13.58 10.45 5.15
N ASP A 159 -13.36 9.16 5.33
CA ASP A 159 -14.27 8.09 4.91
C ASP A 159 -15.68 8.27 5.54
N TRP A 160 -15.74 8.59 6.84
CA TRP A 160 -17.00 8.82 7.55
C TRP A 160 -17.80 9.98 6.96
N GLN A 161 -17.13 11.09 6.58
CA GLN A 161 -17.80 12.20 5.94
C GLN A 161 -18.35 11.84 4.57
N ILE A 162 -17.59 11.11 3.74
CA ILE A 162 -18.03 10.60 2.43
C ILE A 162 -19.30 9.78 2.58
N VAL A 163 -19.32 8.84 3.52
CA VAL A 163 -20.46 7.95 3.76
C VAL A 163 -21.66 8.73 4.30
N ARG A 164 -21.45 9.60 5.30
CA ARG A 164 -22.55 10.36 5.94
C ARG A 164 -23.23 11.31 4.98
N HIS A 165 -22.49 11.98 4.11
CA HIS A 165 -23.04 12.94 3.15
C HIS A 165 -23.43 12.30 1.81
N ARG A 166 -23.19 10.99 1.62
CA ARG A 166 -23.41 10.26 0.36
C ARG A 166 -22.82 11.01 -0.85
N SER A 167 -21.65 11.58 -0.69
CA SER A 167 -20.97 12.38 -1.69
C SER A 167 -19.49 11.98 -1.76
N ASN A 168 -18.83 12.21 -2.90
CA ASN A 168 -17.40 11.97 -3.04
C ASN A 168 -16.52 13.03 -2.33
N LYS A 169 -17.10 13.89 -1.49
CA LYS A 169 -16.39 14.95 -0.78
C LYS A 169 -16.25 14.56 0.70
N GLY A 170 -15.07 14.13 1.07
CA GLY A 170 -14.67 13.96 2.47
C GLY A 170 -14.35 15.28 3.16
N ILE A 171 -13.40 15.26 4.10
CA ILE A 171 -12.88 16.49 4.72
C ILE A 171 -12.14 17.33 3.66
N SER A 172 -12.09 18.65 3.87
CA SER A 172 -11.40 19.51 2.91
C SER A 172 -9.92 19.12 2.76
N PRO A 173 -9.33 19.19 1.54
CA PRO A 173 -7.92 18.85 1.34
C PRO A 173 -6.96 19.63 2.24
N ARG A 174 -7.31 20.88 2.57
CA ARG A 174 -6.52 21.70 3.51
C ARG A 174 -6.58 21.15 4.94
N MET A 175 -7.75 20.73 5.38
CA MET A 175 -7.92 20.13 6.71
C MET A 175 -7.19 18.79 6.80
N LYS A 176 -7.31 17.92 5.78
CA LYS A 176 -6.59 16.66 5.71
C LYS A 176 -5.09 16.87 5.83
N LEU A 177 -4.54 17.78 5.01
CA LEU A 177 -3.12 18.14 5.04
C LEU A 177 -2.70 18.73 6.39
N ALA A 178 -3.49 19.62 6.99
CA ALA A 178 -3.19 20.22 8.29
C ALA A 178 -3.13 19.16 9.39
N LEU A 179 -4.06 18.21 9.42
CA LEU A 179 -4.06 17.09 10.38
C LEU A 179 -2.82 16.20 10.19
N GLN A 180 -2.46 15.85 8.95
CA GLN A 180 -1.27 15.06 8.64
C GLN A 180 0.02 15.78 9.09
N ILE A 181 0.16 17.08 8.80
CA ILE A 181 1.30 17.90 9.26
C ILE A 181 1.33 17.96 10.77
N SER A 182 0.19 18.13 11.45
CA SER A 182 0.13 18.19 12.91
C SER A 182 0.61 16.89 13.56
N VAL A 183 0.10 15.73 13.10
CA VAL A 183 0.55 14.42 13.59
C VAL A 183 2.04 14.21 13.28
N GLY A 184 2.48 14.53 12.07
CA GLY A 184 3.89 14.43 11.68
C GLY A 184 4.79 15.32 12.52
N SER A 185 4.38 16.56 12.81
CA SER A 185 5.13 17.47 13.65
C SER A 185 5.24 16.99 15.10
N LEU A 186 4.14 16.46 15.67
CA LEU A 186 4.15 15.89 17.02
C LEU A 186 5.09 14.67 17.11
N PHE A 187 5.09 13.80 16.10
CA PHE A 187 6.03 12.70 16.04
C PHE A 187 7.48 13.17 15.91
N CYS A 188 7.75 14.18 15.08
CA CYS A 188 9.08 14.78 14.96
C CYS A 188 9.56 15.43 16.26
N LEU A 189 8.68 16.11 16.99
CA LEU A 189 8.98 16.65 18.33
C LEU A 189 9.32 15.54 19.32
N TRP A 190 8.58 14.44 19.30
CA TRP A 190 8.89 13.27 20.12
C TRP A 190 10.24 12.66 19.75
N LEU A 191 10.54 12.51 18.44
CA LEU A 191 11.86 12.05 17.96
C LEU A 191 12.98 12.97 18.45
N ALA A 192 12.80 14.29 18.35
CA ALA A 192 13.79 15.28 18.79
C ALA A 192 14.09 15.21 20.28
N TRP A 193 13.09 14.82 21.08
CA TRP A 193 13.25 14.70 22.53
C TRP A 193 13.86 13.37 22.96
N THR A 194 13.51 12.27 22.26
CA THR A 194 13.83 10.91 22.73
C THR A 194 15.04 10.31 22.02
N GLN A 195 15.36 10.76 20.81
CA GLN A 195 16.44 10.19 20.00
C GLN A 195 17.70 11.04 20.05
N PRO A 196 18.89 10.43 19.93
CA PRO A 196 20.14 11.18 19.84
C PRO A 196 20.17 12.04 18.57
N ILE A 197 21.01 13.08 18.56
CA ILE A 197 21.12 14.03 17.45
C ILE A 197 21.51 13.36 16.12
N SER A 198 22.13 12.17 16.19
CA SER A 198 22.42 11.34 15.02
C SER A 198 21.18 10.93 14.21
N ILE A 199 19.96 11.02 14.79
CA ILE A 199 18.70 10.80 14.05
C ILE A 199 18.58 11.72 12.84
N THR A 200 19.24 12.90 12.87
CA THR A 200 19.20 13.89 11.79
C THR A 200 20.15 13.57 10.63
N THR A 201 20.78 12.41 10.63
CA THR A 201 21.64 11.94 9.54
C THR A 201 20.90 10.93 8.68
N ILE A 202 21.11 10.99 7.37
CA ILE A 202 20.60 9.99 6.43
C ILE A 202 21.77 9.09 6.03
N ASN A 203 21.61 7.80 6.32
CA ASN A 203 22.53 6.78 5.87
C ASN A 203 22.17 6.38 4.43
N LEU A 204 23.12 6.51 3.52
CA LEU A 204 23.02 6.15 2.12
C LEU A 204 23.90 4.92 1.83
N PRO A 205 23.69 4.21 0.71
CA PRO A 205 24.59 3.13 0.29
C PRO A 205 26.06 3.58 0.21
N LEU A 206 26.96 2.60 0.18
CA LEU A 206 28.42 2.84 0.11
C LEU A 206 28.97 3.60 1.32
N ASN A 207 28.36 3.47 2.49
CA ASN A 207 28.73 4.17 3.73
C ASN A 207 28.73 5.70 3.62
N LEU A 208 27.96 6.24 2.69
CA LEU A 208 27.76 7.68 2.61
C LEU A 208 26.79 8.14 3.69
N VAL A 209 27.16 9.18 4.40
CA VAL A 209 26.35 9.77 5.48
C VAL A 209 26.07 11.23 5.14
N LEU A 210 24.81 11.60 5.11
CA LEU A 210 24.36 12.97 4.84
C LEU A 210 23.80 13.60 6.13
N PRO A 211 24.55 14.45 6.80
CA PRO A 211 24.09 15.16 7.99
C PRO A 211 23.21 16.32 7.57
N LEU A 212 21.90 16.24 7.86
CA LEU A 212 20.94 17.31 7.54
C LEU A 212 20.76 18.33 8.66
N GLY A 213 21.07 17.96 9.90
CA GLY A 213 20.86 18.83 11.06
C GLY A 213 19.40 19.31 11.15
N LEU A 214 19.18 20.63 11.22
CA LEU A 214 17.83 21.21 11.34
C LEU A 214 16.94 20.94 10.11
N LEU A 215 17.52 20.75 8.92
CA LEU A 215 16.75 20.45 7.69
C LEU A 215 16.09 19.06 7.73
N PHE A 216 16.54 18.19 8.63
CA PHE A 216 15.92 16.88 8.81
C PHE A 216 14.44 16.99 9.23
N TRP A 217 14.10 17.93 10.10
CA TRP A 217 12.74 18.01 10.66
C TRP A 217 11.66 18.34 9.64
N PRO A 218 11.81 19.38 8.79
CA PRO A 218 10.84 19.62 7.72
C PRO A 218 10.82 18.48 6.70
N LEU A 219 11.97 17.83 6.42
CA LEU A 219 12.00 16.63 5.58
C LEU A 219 11.22 15.47 6.20
N ALA A 220 11.38 15.23 7.50
CA ALA A 220 10.68 14.14 8.21
C ALA A 220 9.16 14.34 8.18
N VAL A 221 8.67 15.55 8.43
CA VAL A 221 7.24 15.88 8.29
C VAL A 221 6.80 15.69 6.85
N PHE A 222 7.59 16.13 5.88
CA PHE A 222 7.29 15.94 4.45
C PHE A 222 7.19 14.46 4.09
N VAL A 223 8.10 13.60 4.58
CA VAL A 223 8.10 12.14 4.32
C VAL A 223 6.81 11.51 4.86
N LEU A 224 6.39 11.84 6.10
CA LEU A 224 5.15 11.34 6.68
C LEU A 224 3.92 11.73 5.84
N VAL A 225 3.84 12.98 5.44
CA VAL A 225 2.74 13.49 4.61
C VAL A 225 2.78 12.90 3.20
N ALA A 226 3.95 12.87 2.57
CA ALA A 226 4.11 12.38 1.22
C ALA A 226 3.78 10.90 1.11
N GLU A 227 4.34 10.07 2.01
CA GLU A 227 4.14 8.63 2.00
C GLU A 227 2.69 8.25 2.27
N SER A 228 2.03 8.92 3.24
CA SER A 228 0.61 8.66 3.52
C SER A 228 -0.30 9.02 2.34
N ASN A 229 -0.03 10.11 1.64
CA ASN A 229 -0.79 10.45 0.43
C ASN A 229 -0.41 9.57 -0.77
N ALA A 230 0.83 9.10 -0.87
CA ALA A 230 1.30 8.23 -1.94
C ALA A 230 0.65 6.84 -1.87
N THR A 231 0.56 6.25 -0.69
CA THR A 231 -0.18 5.00 -0.47
C THR A 231 -1.68 5.18 -0.72
N ASN A 232 -2.26 6.31 -0.32
CA ASN A 232 -3.66 6.63 -0.59
C ASN A 232 -3.94 6.77 -2.11
N LEU A 233 -3.06 7.42 -2.87
CA LEU A 233 -3.19 7.49 -4.33
C LEU A 233 -3.02 6.13 -5.03
N THR A 234 -2.34 5.18 -4.41
CA THR A 234 -2.15 3.83 -4.94
C THR A 234 -3.38 2.93 -4.71
N ASP A 235 -4.29 3.31 -3.79
CA ASP A 235 -5.50 2.55 -3.46
C ASP A 235 -6.63 2.80 -4.48
N GLY A 236 -6.34 2.53 -5.76
CA GLY A 236 -7.30 2.75 -6.85
C GLY A 236 -7.78 1.46 -7.53
N VAL A 237 -7.11 0.32 -7.31
CA VAL A 237 -7.40 -0.96 -7.96
C VAL A 237 -7.44 -2.08 -6.90
N ASP A 238 -8.34 -3.05 -7.08
CA ASP A 238 -8.55 -4.17 -6.17
C ASP A 238 -7.26 -4.91 -5.82
N GLY A 239 -6.87 -4.89 -4.54
CA GLY A 239 -5.68 -5.56 -4.04
C GLY A 239 -4.36 -4.80 -4.24
N LEU A 240 -4.35 -3.70 -4.99
CA LEU A 240 -3.11 -3.02 -5.38
C LEU A 240 -2.37 -2.46 -4.15
N ALA A 241 -2.99 -1.55 -3.42
CA ALA A 241 -2.34 -0.89 -2.27
C ALA A 241 -2.00 -1.88 -1.16
N ALA A 242 -2.95 -2.74 -0.78
CA ALA A 242 -2.73 -3.69 0.31
C ALA A 242 -1.58 -4.66 0.03
N GLY A 243 -1.52 -5.22 -1.19
CA GLY A 243 -0.47 -6.19 -1.51
C GLY A 243 0.89 -5.56 -1.76
N THR A 244 0.97 -4.37 -2.39
CA THR A 244 2.24 -3.63 -2.52
C THR A 244 2.76 -3.19 -1.15
N CYS A 245 1.90 -2.71 -0.24
CA CYS A 245 2.27 -2.39 1.13
C CYS A 245 2.74 -3.63 1.90
N ALA A 246 2.09 -4.80 1.71
CA ALA A 246 2.53 -6.04 2.37
C ALA A 246 3.97 -6.41 1.97
N ILE A 247 4.32 -6.26 0.68
CA ILE A 247 5.67 -6.51 0.17
C ILE A 247 6.66 -5.47 0.71
N ALA A 248 6.30 -4.18 0.65
CA ALA A 248 7.14 -3.09 1.14
C ALA A 248 7.45 -3.24 2.65
N LEU A 249 6.42 -3.58 3.45
CA LEU A 249 6.55 -3.80 4.89
C LEU A 249 7.41 -5.02 5.22
N LEU A 250 7.33 -6.13 4.46
CA LEU A 250 8.23 -7.26 4.65
C LEU A 250 9.68 -6.88 4.30
N GLY A 251 9.88 -6.14 3.22
CA GLY A 251 11.20 -5.58 2.87
C GLY A 251 11.74 -4.68 3.98
N LEU A 252 10.91 -3.76 4.46
CA LEU A 252 11.30 -2.85 5.55
C LEU A 252 11.55 -3.62 6.87
N ALA A 253 10.77 -4.67 7.17
CA ALA A 253 11.03 -5.55 8.32
C ALA A 253 12.43 -6.15 8.26
N ALA A 254 12.85 -6.64 7.09
CA ALA A 254 14.18 -7.20 6.90
C ALA A 254 15.28 -6.13 7.07
N LEU A 255 15.07 -4.93 6.54
CA LEU A 255 15.99 -3.80 6.63
C LEU A 255 16.21 -3.29 8.06
N VAL A 256 15.16 -3.27 8.88
CA VAL A 256 15.24 -2.77 10.26
C VAL A 256 15.60 -3.87 11.28
N ALA A 257 15.54 -5.13 10.88
CA ALA A 257 15.80 -6.27 11.75
C ALA A 257 17.14 -6.24 12.50
N PRO A 258 18.26 -5.75 11.90
CA PRO A 258 19.55 -5.64 12.61
C PRO A 258 19.57 -4.59 13.70
N THR A 259 18.71 -3.57 13.62
CA THR A 259 18.73 -2.40 14.51
C THR A 259 17.61 -2.39 15.55
N SER A 260 16.44 -2.94 15.22
CA SER A 260 15.26 -2.97 16.11
C SER A 260 14.38 -4.19 15.84
N ALA A 261 14.40 -5.13 16.77
CA ALA A 261 13.50 -6.29 16.73
C ALA A 261 12.02 -5.86 16.87
N GLY A 262 11.74 -4.81 17.62
CA GLY A 262 10.40 -4.27 17.78
C GLY A 262 9.82 -3.73 16.49
N LEU A 263 10.55 -2.88 15.78
CA LEU A 263 10.12 -2.33 14.48
C LEU A 263 9.99 -3.41 13.42
N MET A 264 10.89 -4.41 13.43
CA MET A 264 10.81 -5.58 12.57
C MET A 264 9.48 -6.32 12.76
N VAL A 265 9.11 -6.62 14.02
CA VAL A 265 7.85 -7.31 14.35
C VAL A 265 6.65 -6.44 13.99
N PHE A 266 6.68 -5.14 14.24
CA PHE A 266 5.62 -4.23 13.82
C PHE A 266 5.38 -4.29 12.30
N CYS A 267 6.45 -4.20 11.51
CA CYS A 267 6.36 -4.33 10.05
C CYS A 267 5.83 -5.69 9.62
N ALA A 268 6.27 -6.78 10.27
CA ALA A 268 5.79 -8.13 10.01
C ALA A 268 4.28 -8.28 10.33
N CYS A 269 3.82 -7.73 11.45
CA CYS A 269 2.40 -7.71 11.82
C CYS A 269 1.57 -6.96 10.78
N LEU A 270 2.02 -5.77 10.37
CA LEU A 270 1.27 -4.96 9.42
C LEU A 270 1.29 -5.56 8.01
N SER A 271 2.43 -6.16 7.57
CA SER A 271 2.53 -6.94 6.33
C SER A 271 1.55 -8.11 6.32
N GLY A 272 1.51 -8.88 7.41
CA GLY A 272 0.58 -10.00 7.57
C GLY A 272 -0.88 -9.54 7.59
N SER A 273 -1.17 -8.44 8.27
CA SER A 273 -2.52 -7.87 8.31
C SER A 273 -2.98 -7.41 6.93
N CYS A 274 -2.10 -6.78 6.15
CA CYS A 274 -2.37 -6.45 4.74
C CYS A 274 -2.64 -7.71 3.91
N LEU A 275 -1.83 -8.78 4.08
CA LEU A 275 -2.05 -10.06 3.39
C LEU A 275 -3.42 -10.66 3.72
N GLY A 276 -3.81 -10.67 5.00
CA GLY A 276 -5.13 -11.10 5.45
C GLY A 276 -6.26 -10.25 4.86
N PHE A 277 -6.05 -8.93 4.74
CA PHE A 277 -7.00 -8.02 4.11
C PHE A 277 -7.17 -8.29 2.61
N VAL A 278 -6.09 -8.63 1.89
CA VAL A 278 -6.15 -8.97 0.45
C VAL A 278 -7.06 -10.18 0.19
N VAL A 279 -7.31 -11.06 1.15
CA VAL A 279 -8.30 -12.14 1.01
C VAL A 279 -9.67 -11.61 0.60
N HIS A 280 -10.06 -10.45 1.13
CA HIS A 280 -11.35 -9.78 0.89
C HIS A 280 -11.27 -8.65 -0.15
N ASN A 281 -10.07 -8.09 -0.35
CA ASN A 281 -9.85 -6.95 -1.26
C ASN A 281 -9.30 -7.36 -2.63
N ARG A 282 -8.91 -8.65 -2.85
CA ARG A 282 -8.49 -9.13 -4.18
C ARG A 282 -9.60 -9.00 -5.22
N ASN A 283 -9.22 -8.83 -6.48
CA ASN A 283 -10.18 -8.73 -7.59
C ASN A 283 -11.00 -10.02 -7.81
N PRO A 284 -12.36 -9.96 -7.84
CA PRO A 284 -13.16 -8.80 -7.50
C PRO A 284 -13.24 -8.54 -5.99
N ALA A 285 -13.09 -7.28 -5.58
CA ALA A 285 -13.06 -6.92 -4.16
C ALA A 285 -14.44 -7.00 -3.51
N THR A 286 -14.49 -7.49 -2.27
CA THR A 286 -15.70 -7.50 -1.42
C THR A 286 -15.72 -6.36 -0.40
N VAL A 287 -14.58 -5.67 -0.24
CA VAL A 287 -14.40 -4.48 0.61
C VAL A 287 -13.25 -3.63 0.07
N PHE A 288 -13.38 -2.31 0.13
CA PHE A 288 -12.30 -1.37 -0.16
C PHE A 288 -11.59 -0.94 1.11
N MET A 289 -10.31 -0.61 0.96
CA MET A 289 -9.46 -0.20 2.08
C MET A 289 -9.93 1.11 2.71
N GLY A 290 -10.25 2.08 1.87
CA GLY A 290 -10.57 3.45 2.25
C GLY A 290 -9.37 4.25 2.72
N ASP A 291 -9.60 5.52 2.96
CA ASP A 291 -8.59 6.44 3.49
C ASP A 291 -8.09 6.01 4.88
N THR A 292 -8.97 5.37 5.65
CA THR A 292 -8.65 4.78 6.97
C THR A 292 -7.46 3.83 6.90
N GLY A 293 -7.42 2.96 5.89
CA GLY A 293 -6.35 1.98 5.74
C GLY A 293 -5.13 2.56 5.03
N SER A 294 -5.35 3.21 3.90
CA SER A 294 -4.26 3.68 3.04
C SER A 294 -3.38 4.76 3.69
N LEU A 295 -3.98 5.74 4.40
CA LEU A 295 -3.22 6.74 5.15
C LEU A 295 -2.45 6.10 6.31
N ALA A 296 -3.05 5.13 7.01
CA ALA A 296 -2.39 4.41 8.09
C ALA A 296 -1.15 3.67 7.62
N LEU A 297 -1.23 2.99 6.47
CA LEU A 297 -0.11 2.24 5.89
C LEU A 297 1.07 3.15 5.53
N GLY A 298 0.80 4.28 4.87
CA GLY A 298 1.86 5.22 4.53
C GLY A 298 2.44 5.92 5.75
N GLY A 299 1.61 6.30 6.73
CA GLY A 299 2.07 6.83 8.01
C GLY A 299 2.95 5.84 8.78
N ALA A 300 2.59 4.55 8.76
CA ALA A 300 3.38 3.47 9.37
C ALA A 300 4.74 3.29 8.69
N LEU A 301 4.76 3.17 7.36
CA LEU A 301 6.00 3.04 6.57
C LEU A 301 6.96 4.21 6.86
N ALA A 302 6.45 5.45 6.79
CA ALA A 302 7.23 6.65 7.06
C ALA A 302 7.76 6.70 8.49
N ALA A 303 6.91 6.41 9.49
CA ALA A 303 7.30 6.42 10.90
C ALA A 303 8.40 5.40 11.21
N VAL A 304 8.29 4.17 10.65
CA VAL A 304 9.32 3.14 10.79
C VAL A 304 10.62 3.58 10.13
N GLY A 305 10.57 4.08 8.88
CA GLY A 305 11.76 4.53 8.15
C GLY A 305 12.49 5.68 8.85
N LEU A 306 11.75 6.63 9.44
CA LEU A 306 12.31 7.74 10.20
C LEU A 306 12.95 7.26 11.51
N LEU A 307 12.21 6.48 12.32
CA LEU A 307 12.67 6.03 13.63
C LEU A 307 13.87 5.06 13.53
N SER A 308 13.90 4.24 12.49
CA SER A 308 15.01 3.30 12.24
C SER A 308 16.21 3.92 11.53
N GLN A 309 16.17 5.24 11.19
CA GLN A 309 17.18 5.92 10.37
C GLN A 309 17.41 5.26 8.99
N ASN A 310 16.41 4.54 8.48
CA ASN A 310 16.48 3.83 7.21
C ASN A 310 15.61 4.50 6.13
N LEU A 311 15.81 5.82 5.94
CA LEU A 311 15.06 6.59 4.94
C LEU A 311 15.38 6.16 3.51
N TRP A 312 16.63 5.73 3.24
CA TRP A 312 16.99 5.19 1.94
C TRP A 312 16.23 3.89 1.65
N GLY A 313 16.22 2.96 2.61
CA GLY A 313 15.48 1.72 2.48
C GLY A 313 13.98 1.96 2.28
N LEU A 314 13.40 2.87 3.08
CA LEU A 314 12.02 3.31 2.91
C LEU A 314 11.78 3.82 1.49
N PHE A 315 12.62 4.73 0.98
CA PHE A 315 12.46 5.29 -0.37
C PHE A 315 12.43 4.19 -1.44
N ILE A 316 13.34 3.21 -1.37
CA ILE A 316 13.40 2.13 -2.37
C ILE A 316 12.16 1.24 -2.32
N VAL A 317 11.71 0.80 -1.14
CA VAL A 317 10.50 -0.04 -1.03
C VAL A 317 9.22 0.74 -1.35
N SER A 318 9.27 2.06 -1.32
CA SER A 318 8.17 2.98 -1.61
C SER A 318 8.21 3.59 -3.02
N VAL A 319 9.16 3.22 -3.87
CA VAL A 319 9.31 3.78 -5.24
C VAL A 319 8.00 3.72 -6.03
N ILE A 320 7.23 2.65 -5.89
CA ILE A 320 5.94 2.50 -6.57
C ILE A 320 4.94 3.56 -6.10
N PHE A 321 4.82 3.79 -4.79
CA PHE A 321 3.92 4.80 -4.23
C PHE A 321 4.35 6.21 -4.64
N CYS A 322 5.66 6.47 -4.59
CA CYS A 322 6.24 7.72 -5.09
C CYS A 322 5.94 7.93 -6.57
N PHE A 323 6.08 6.89 -7.40
CA PHE A 323 5.81 6.97 -8.84
C PHE A 323 4.35 7.28 -9.14
N GLU A 324 3.39 6.67 -8.42
CA GLU A 324 1.97 7.00 -8.55
C GLU A 324 1.71 8.48 -8.22
N SER A 325 2.27 9.00 -7.14
CA SER A 325 2.16 10.41 -6.75
C SER A 325 2.81 11.35 -7.77
N VAL A 326 4.02 11.03 -8.22
CA VAL A 326 4.73 11.83 -9.24
C VAL A 326 3.95 11.86 -10.56
N SER A 327 3.31 10.75 -10.94
CA SER A 327 2.46 10.70 -12.13
C SER A 327 1.29 11.70 -12.07
N VAL A 328 0.69 11.86 -10.88
CA VAL A 328 -0.39 12.86 -10.65
C VAL A 328 0.16 14.27 -10.72
N ILE A 329 1.29 14.54 -10.05
CA ILE A 329 1.94 15.85 -10.05
C ILE A 329 2.32 16.25 -11.48
N ALA A 330 2.94 15.33 -12.23
CA ALA A 330 3.34 15.56 -13.63
C ALA A 330 2.13 15.84 -14.52
N GLN A 331 1.06 15.04 -14.40
CA GLN A 331 -0.17 15.24 -15.16
C GLN A 331 -0.80 16.61 -14.90
N VAL A 332 -0.96 16.97 -13.61
CA VAL A 332 -1.60 18.24 -13.23
C VAL A 332 -0.75 19.43 -13.67
N SER A 333 0.57 19.35 -13.48
CA SER A 333 1.51 20.41 -13.87
C SER A 333 1.53 20.61 -15.38
N TYR A 334 1.62 19.52 -16.16
CA TYR A 334 1.60 19.56 -17.61
C TYR A 334 0.26 20.10 -18.15
N TYR A 335 -0.86 19.63 -17.57
CA TYR A 335 -2.19 20.12 -17.95
C TYR A 335 -2.33 21.63 -17.71
N LYS A 336 -1.86 22.14 -16.56
CA LYS A 336 -1.88 23.58 -16.26
C LYS A 336 -0.97 24.38 -17.16
N ALA A 337 0.24 23.90 -17.44
CA ALA A 337 1.23 24.58 -18.28
C ALA A 337 0.82 24.64 -19.77
N THR A 338 -0.01 23.69 -20.23
CA THR A 338 -0.45 23.60 -21.64
C THR A 338 -1.84 24.14 -21.87
N LYS A 339 -2.46 24.82 -20.90
CA LYS A 339 -3.79 25.42 -21.06
C LYS A 339 -3.78 26.44 -22.19
N GLY A 340 -4.63 26.22 -23.21
CA GLY A 340 -4.89 27.15 -24.28
C GLY A 340 -5.93 28.24 -23.89
N PRO A 341 -6.31 29.10 -24.84
CA PRO A 341 -7.31 30.15 -24.61
C PRO A 341 -8.67 29.62 -24.13
N ASN A 342 -9.01 28.38 -24.48
CA ASN A 342 -10.25 27.73 -24.10
C ASN A 342 -10.19 27.12 -22.67
N GLY A 343 -9.12 27.36 -21.91
CA GLY A 343 -8.94 26.82 -20.56
C GLY A 343 -8.64 25.32 -20.50
N ILE A 344 -8.53 24.63 -21.66
CA ILE A 344 -8.28 23.19 -21.77
C ILE A 344 -6.79 22.96 -22.00
N GLY A 345 -6.17 22.15 -21.13
CA GLY A 345 -4.78 21.71 -21.26
C GLY A 345 -4.63 20.36 -21.96
N LYS A 346 -3.41 20.03 -22.33
CA LYS A 346 -3.06 18.70 -22.87
C LYS A 346 -2.84 17.72 -21.72
N ARG A 347 -3.22 16.45 -21.94
CA ARG A 347 -2.96 15.38 -20.98
C ARG A 347 -1.63 14.68 -21.31
N LEU A 348 -0.81 14.43 -20.30
CA LEU A 348 0.43 13.65 -20.42
C LEU A 348 0.10 12.15 -20.47
N PHE A 349 -0.71 11.69 -19.52
CA PHE A 349 -1.28 10.36 -19.44
C PHE A 349 -2.77 10.39 -19.81
N LYS A 350 -3.35 9.27 -20.21
CA LYS A 350 -4.81 9.17 -20.43
C LYS A 350 -5.59 9.56 -19.16
N MET A 351 -5.09 9.11 -18.01
CA MET A 351 -5.57 9.45 -16.67
C MET A 351 -4.42 9.28 -15.66
N SER A 352 -4.47 9.95 -14.52
CA SER A 352 -3.58 9.75 -13.37
C SER A 352 -4.42 9.41 -12.13
N PRO A 353 -3.88 8.65 -11.17
CA PRO A 353 -2.54 8.04 -11.09
C PRO A 353 -2.24 7.05 -12.23
N PHE A 354 -0.98 6.56 -12.30
CA PHE A 354 -0.50 5.80 -13.47
C PHE A 354 -1.19 4.45 -13.69
N HIS A 355 -1.65 3.79 -12.62
CA HIS A 355 -2.45 2.57 -12.76
C HIS A 355 -3.72 2.78 -13.61
N ASN A 356 -4.39 3.94 -13.49
CA ASN A 356 -5.54 4.29 -14.34
C ASN A 356 -5.14 4.48 -15.81
N HIS A 357 -3.93 5.01 -16.07
CA HIS A 357 -3.40 5.08 -17.43
C HIS A 357 -3.25 3.70 -18.04
N LEU A 358 -2.71 2.74 -17.29
CA LEU A 358 -2.54 1.36 -17.75
C LEU A 358 -3.90 0.70 -18.03
N GLU A 359 -4.89 0.89 -17.16
CA GLU A 359 -6.24 0.36 -17.36
C GLU A 359 -6.88 0.92 -18.64
N LEU A 360 -6.81 2.24 -18.85
CA LEU A 360 -7.30 2.88 -20.08
C LEU A 360 -6.48 2.56 -21.33
N THR A 361 -5.29 1.96 -21.20
CA THR A 361 -4.52 1.39 -22.32
C THR A 361 -4.85 -0.07 -22.60
N GLY A 362 -5.75 -0.67 -21.81
CA GLY A 362 -6.27 -2.02 -22.05
C GLY A 362 -5.64 -3.11 -21.17
N TRP A 363 -4.89 -2.75 -20.12
CA TRP A 363 -4.44 -3.73 -19.13
C TRP A 363 -5.61 -4.12 -18.22
N SER A 364 -5.71 -5.41 -17.88
CA SER A 364 -6.64 -5.83 -16.82
C SER A 364 -6.11 -5.41 -15.45
N GLU A 365 -7.01 -5.15 -14.50
CA GLU A 365 -6.65 -4.83 -13.12
C GLU A 365 -5.67 -5.86 -12.53
N THR A 366 -5.94 -7.15 -12.73
CA THR A 366 -5.07 -8.23 -12.24
C THR A 366 -3.67 -8.21 -12.86
N ARG A 367 -3.52 -7.77 -14.12
CA ARG A 367 -2.22 -7.59 -14.76
C ARG A 367 -1.47 -6.42 -14.18
N ILE A 368 -2.16 -5.31 -13.90
CA ILE A 368 -1.60 -4.13 -13.24
C ILE A 368 -1.07 -4.52 -11.86
N VAL A 369 -1.92 -5.13 -11.04
CA VAL A 369 -1.57 -5.58 -9.68
C VAL A 369 -0.38 -6.54 -9.69
N GLY A 370 -0.37 -7.53 -10.60
CA GLY A 370 0.74 -8.46 -10.72
C GLY A 370 2.07 -7.79 -11.11
N ALA A 371 2.03 -6.81 -12.01
CA ALA A 371 3.22 -6.05 -12.40
C ALA A 371 3.77 -5.20 -11.23
N PHE A 372 2.88 -4.55 -10.49
CA PHE A 372 3.25 -3.75 -9.32
C PHE A 372 3.84 -4.62 -8.19
N TYR A 373 3.23 -5.78 -7.90
CA TYR A 373 3.77 -6.74 -6.91
C TYR A 373 5.17 -7.20 -7.30
N LEU A 374 5.36 -7.58 -8.57
CA LEU A 374 6.67 -8.04 -9.05
C LEU A 374 7.71 -6.92 -8.96
N THR A 375 7.36 -5.72 -9.42
CA THR A 375 8.27 -4.56 -9.36
C THR A 375 8.65 -4.26 -7.91
N ASN A 376 7.68 -4.23 -6.99
CA ASN A 376 7.97 -3.94 -5.58
C ASN A 376 8.79 -5.04 -4.90
N ALA A 377 8.55 -6.31 -5.24
CA ALA A 377 9.36 -7.43 -4.75
C ALA A 377 10.82 -7.32 -5.25
N VAL A 378 11.02 -6.98 -6.52
CA VAL A 378 12.37 -6.74 -7.08
C VAL A 378 13.06 -5.58 -6.37
N LEU A 379 12.35 -4.45 -6.15
CA LEU A 379 12.90 -3.30 -5.43
C LEU A 379 13.30 -3.65 -3.99
N ALA A 380 12.46 -4.41 -3.28
CA ALA A 380 12.76 -4.87 -1.93
C ALA A 380 14.01 -5.78 -1.91
N LEU A 381 14.11 -6.73 -2.84
CA LEU A 381 15.29 -7.60 -2.96
C LEU A 381 16.56 -6.83 -3.32
N LEU A 382 16.48 -5.88 -4.25
CA LEU A 382 17.60 -5.02 -4.61
C LEU A 382 18.07 -4.17 -3.42
N CYS A 383 17.11 -3.63 -2.65
CA CYS A 383 17.45 -2.86 -1.46
C CYS A 383 18.20 -3.69 -0.42
N LEU A 384 17.77 -4.94 -0.20
CA LEU A 384 18.47 -5.88 0.70
C LEU A 384 19.85 -6.29 0.19
N ALA A 385 20.07 -6.35 -1.12
CA ALA A 385 21.35 -6.72 -1.70
C ALA A 385 22.40 -5.59 -1.67
N VAL A 386 21.97 -4.32 -1.52
CA VAL A 386 22.85 -3.13 -1.54
C VAL A 386 23.18 -2.63 -0.13
N GLN A 387 22.53 -3.14 0.91
CA GLN A 387 22.89 -2.89 2.31
C GLN A 387 24.08 -3.75 2.74
#